data_40a011c315262d96d017ce9476dd0a42
#
_entry.id   40a011c315262d96d017ce9476dd0a42
#
_cell.length_a   1.000
_cell.length_b   1.000
_cell.length_c   1.000
_cell.angle_alpha   90.00
_cell.angle_beta   90.00
_cell.angle_gamma   90.00
#
_symmetry.space_group_name_H-M   'P 1'
#
loop_
_entity.id
_entity.type
_entity.pdbx_description
1 polymer ?
#
loop_
_entity_poly.entity_id
_entity_poly.type
_entity_poly.pdbx_seq_one_letter_code
_entity_poly.pdbx_strand_id
1 'polypeptide(L)'
;MKKLLIVSFLFFSIVSQSQTYIKANAITTLLTVPNVGIETSIGKKSTFQFDITASFWQSINGKPAQFYIFIPEYRYHFKEKFNGFYVGAHLGGTIYNFQKWNYFNTDNYEKGIGYMAGATIGYQKKIKNRFLLDFFIGGGNHQGFYKGYLISTNERVDGAEHYNKSGEWLPYRGGIMISYKLN
;
A
#
# COMPACT_ATOMS: atom_id res chain seq x y z
N MET A 1 -7.91 26.89 -13.96
CA MET A 1 -7.42 27.09 -12.59
C MET A 1 -8.55 27.30 -11.57
N LYS A 2 -9.51 28.23 -11.73
CA LYS A 2 -10.62 28.47 -10.75
C LYS A 2 -11.47 27.22 -10.45
N LYS A 3 -11.80 26.38 -11.44
CA LYS A 3 -12.57 25.14 -11.24
C LYS A 3 -11.81 24.09 -10.43
N LEU A 4 -10.47 24.01 -10.57
CA LEU A 4 -9.62 23.09 -9.80
C LEU A 4 -9.53 23.51 -8.33
N LEU A 5 -9.46 24.80 -8.05
CA LEU A 5 -9.49 25.37 -6.70
C LEU A 5 -10.83 25.11 -5.99
N ILE A 6 -11.97 25.22 -6.70
CA ILE A 6 -13.30 24.95 -6.14
C ILE A 6 -13.45 23.46 -5.79
N VAL A 7 -12.98 22.55 -6.65
CA VAL A 7 -12.99 21.10 -6.37
C VAL A 7 -12.11 20.78 -5.18
N SER A 8 -10.91 21.38 -5.09
CA SER A 8 -10.01 21.22 -3.94
C SER A 8 -10.64 21.72 -2.64
N PHE A 9 -11.33 22.88 -2.67
CA PHE A 9 -11.99 23.46 -1.49
C PHE A 9 -13.21 22.64 -1.03
N LEU A 10 -13.98 22.05 -1.97
CA LEU A 10 -15.07 21.13 -1.65
C LEU A 10 -14.57 19.82 -1.02
N PHE A 11 -13.42 19.28 -1.47
CA PHE A 11 -12.79 18.13 -0.85
C PHE A 11 -12.35 18.43 0.61
N PHE A 12 -11.77 19.60 0.86
CA PHE A 12 -11.37 20.02 2.21
C PHE A 12 -12.54 20.17 3.18
N SER A 13 -13.70 20.67 2.69
CA SER A 13 -14.90 20.87 3.52
C SER A 13 -15.56 19.56 3.96
N ILE A 14 -15.49 18.51 3.15
CA ILE A 14 -16.03 17.18 3.47
C ILE A 14 -15.19 16.49 4.54
N VAL A 15 -13.88 16.70 4.55
CA VAL A 15 -12.96 16.11 5.53
C VAL A 15 -13.11 16.74 6.91
N SER A 16 -13.51 18.01 7.02
CA SER A 16 -13.61 18.77 8.27
C SER A 16 -14.65 18.23 9.27
N GLN A 17 -15.70 17.54 8.81
CA GLN A 17 -16.72 16.91 9.68
C GLN A 17 -16.62 15.38 9.71
N SER A 18 -15.66 14.81 9.05
CA SER A 18 -15.49 13.38 8.88
C SER A 18 -14.58 12.79 9.95
N GLN A 19 -15.01 11.71 10.57
CA GLN A 19 -14.17 10.95 11.49
C GLN A 19 -12.94 10.41 10.76
N THR A 20 -11.74 10.84 11.18
CA THR A 20 -10.47 10.54 10.51
C THR A 20 -9.49 9.91 11.47
N TYR A 21 -8.78 8.88 11.02
CA TYR A 21 -7.72 8.17 11.75
C TYR A 21 -6.41 8.24 10.98
N ILE A 22 -5.31 8.53 11.69
CA ILE A 22 -3.97 8.21 11.21
C ILE A 22 -3.62 6.78 11.64
N LYS A 23 -2.93 6.03 10.81
CA LYS A 23 -2.70 4.58 10.98
C LYS A 23 -1.24 4.24 10.75
N ALA A 24 -0.73 3.27 11.53
CA ALA A 24 0.59 2.67 11.32
C ALA A 24 0.50 1.15 11.50
N ASN A 25 1.14 0.41 10.62
CA ASN A 25 1.17 -1.05 10.67
C ASN A 25 2.27 -1.51 11.62
N ALA A 26 1.88 -2.09 12.74
CA ALA A 26 2.81 -2.53 13.78
C ALA A 26 3.73 -3.66 13.27
N ILE A 27 3.21 -4.61 12.49
CA ILE A 27 3.99 -5.77 12.03
C ILE A 27 5.08 -5.32 11.04
N THR A 28 4.72 -4.55 10.02
CA THR A 28 5.70 -4.10 9.02
C THR A 28 6.70 -3.10 9.59
N THR A 29 6.29 -2.29 10.59
CA THR A 29 7.19 -1.38 11.29
C THR A 29 8.25 -2.15 12.10
N LEU A 30 7.88 -3.26 12.76
CA LEU A 30 8.85 -4.15 13.43
C LEU A 30 9.85 -4.77 12.45
N LEU A 31 9.45 -4.99 11.21
CA LEU A 31 10.33 -5.45 10.13
C LEU A 31 11.09 -4.31 9.46
N THR A 32 11.04 -3.09 10.02
CA THR A 32 11.65 -1.86 9.48
C THR A 32 11.19 -1.50 8.06
N VAL A 33 9.98 -1.93 7.72
CA VAL A 33 9.26 -1.58 6.50
C VAL A 33 8.02 -0.77 6.90
N PRO A 34 8.15 0.54 7.18
CA PRO A 34 7.02 1.35 7.62
C PRO A 34 5.88 1.32 6.61
N ASN A 35 4.66 1.12 7.15
CA ASN A 35 3.41 1.29 6.42
C ASN A 35 2.51 2.22 7.23
N VAL A 36 2.27 3.40 6.70
CA VAL A 36 1.48 4.44 7.34
C VAL A 36 0.34 4.89 6.43
N GLY A 37 -0.75 5.34 7.02
CA GLY A 37 -1.91 5.73 6.24
C GLY A 37 -2.85 6.65 7.00
N ILE A 38 -3.86 7.08 6.26
CA ILE A 38 -5.00 7.84 6.78
C ILE A 38 -6.29 7.17 6.31
N GLU A 39 -7.26 7.06 7.19
CA GLU A 39 -8.59 6.53 6.88
C GLU A 39 -9.65 7.51 7.34
N THR A 40 -10.55 7.89 6.44
CA THR A 40 -11.62 8.85 6.69
C THR A 40 -12.98 8.26 6.39
N SER A 41 -14.01 8.64 7.17
CA SER A 41 -15.38 8.20 6.88
C SER A 41 -15.96 8.99 5.71
N ILE A 42 -16.56 8.26 4.75
CA ILE A 42 -17.25 8.85 3.60
C ILE A 42 -18.74 8.49 3.58
N GLY A 43 -19.19 7.69 4.55
CA GLY A 43 -20.58 7.29 4.68
C GLY A 43 -20.88 6.64 6.04
N LYS A 44 -22.10 6.11 6.21
CA LYS A 44 -22.50 5.42 7.44
C LYS A 44 -21.75 4.10 7.64
N LYS A 45 -21.45 3.40 6.55
CA LYS A 45 -20.76 2.10 6.50
C LYS A 45 -19.52 2.12 5.62
N SER A 46 -19.12 3.27 5.08
CA SER A 46 -18.03 3.36 4.12
C SER A 46 -16.93 4.28 4.60
N THR A 47 -15.69 3.87 4.36
CA THR A 47 -14.49 4.65 4.60
C THR A 47 -13.61 4.64 3.36
N PHE A 48 -12.77 5.65 3.24
CA PHE A 48 -11.70 5.72 2.27
C PHE A 48 -10.36 5.75 3.02
N GLN A 49 -9.47 4.86 2.64
CA GLN A 49 -8.11 4.80 3.16
C GLN A 49 -7.11 5.11 2.06
N PHE A 50 -6.04 5.78 2.43
CA PHE A 50 -4.82 5.88 1.64
C PHE A 50 -3.65 5.48 2.51
N ASP A 51 -2.85 4.51 2.08
CA ASP A 51 -1.64 4.11 2.79
C ASP A 51 -0.42 4.03 1.87
N ILE A 52 0.74 4.20 2.48
CA ILE A 52 2.05 4.10 1.85
C ILE A 52 2.86 3.09 2.63
N THR A 53 3.42 2.11 1.91
CA THR A 53 4.42 1.18 2.44
C THR A 53 5.76 1.48 1.79
N ALA A 54 6.81 1.57 2.58
CA ALA A 54 8.14 1.88 2.09
C ALA A 54 9.19 0.93 2.67
N SER A 55 10.00 0.32 1.82
CA SER A 55 11.23 -0.35 2.21
C SER A 55 12.43 0.47 1.76
N PHE A 56 13.26 0.87 2.72
CA PHE A 56 14.48 1.65 2.48
C PHE A 56 15.72 0.76 2.42
N TRP A 57 15.58 -0.56 2.50
CA TRP A 57 16.67 -1.50 2.50
C TRP A 57 17.41 -1.51 1.17
N GLN A 58 18.56 -0.86 1.13
CA GLN A 58 19.43 -0.88 -0.06
C GLN A 58 19.93 -2.31 -0.34
N SER A 59 20.13 -3.08 0.73
CA SER A 59 20.54 -4.47 0.61
C SER A 59 20.09 -5.29 1.81
N ILE A 60 19.51 -6.46 1.55
CA ILE A 60 19.30 -7.54 2.52
C ILE A 60 20.12 -8.74 2.04
N ASN A 61 21.14 -9.16 2.82
CA ASN A 61 22.07 -10.23 2.43
C ASN A 61 22.69 -10.01 1.03
N GLY A 62 23.13 -8.79 0.73
CA GLY A 62 23.70 -8.42 -0.56
C GLY A 62 22.71 -8.18 -1.70
N LYS A 63 21.39 -8.27 -1.44
CA LYS A 63 20.33 -8.20 -2.46
C LYS A 63 19.50 -6.96 -2.32
N PRO A 64 19.20 -6.20 -3.41
CA PRO A 64 18.34 -5.02 -3.35
C PRO A 64 16.94 -5.35 -2.85
N ALA A 65 16.40 -4.52 -1.94
CA ALA A 65 15.08 -4.72 -1.35
C ALA A 65 14.32 -3.40 -1.11
N GLN A 66 14.49 -2.43 -2.01
CA GLN A 66 13.82 -1.14 -1.93
C GLN A 66 12.52 -1.16 -2.71
N PHE A 67 11.45 -0.69 -2.08
CA PHE A 67 10.17 -0.48 -2.76
C PHE A 67 9.31 0.56 -2.07
N TYR A 68 8.42 1.15 -2.85
CA TYR A 68 7.34 2.01 -2.39
C TYR A 68 6.04 1.51 -2.98
N ILE A 69 5.01 1.41 -2.14
CA ILE A 69 3.67 0.98 -2.53
C ILE A 69 2.68 2.05 -2.04
N PHE A 70 1.81 2.52 -2.93
CA PHE A 70 0.80 3.54 -2.67
C PHE A 70 -0.57 2.93 -2.95
N ILE A 71 -1.46 2.88 -1.95
CA ILE A 71 -2.76 2.21 -2.07
C ILE A 71 -3.90 3.12 -1.59
N PRO A 72 -4.65 3.74 -2.49
CA PRO A 72 -6.02 4.18 -2.24
C PRO A 72 -6.98 2.99 -2.18
N GLU A 73 -7.83 2.95 -1.17
CA GLU A 73 -8.75 1.85 -0.90
C GLU A 73 -10.11 2.37 -0.45
N TYR A 74 -11.17 1.91 -1.09
CA TYR A 74 -12.54 2.03 -0.61
C TYR A 74 -12.88 0.83 0.27
N ARG A 75 -13.47 1.05 1.46
CA ARG A 75 -13.86 0.01 2.42
C ARG A 75 -15.34 0.07 2.72
N TYR A 76 -15.99 -1.08 2.70
CA TYR A 76 -17.36 -1.27 3.14
C TYR A 76 -17.42 -2.12 4.40
N HIS A 77 -17.98 -1.56 5.48
CA HIS A 77 -18.14 -2.18 6.78
C HIS A 77 -19.53 -2.81 6.92
N PHE A 78 -19.61 -4.07 7.34
CA PHE A 78 -20.89 -4.77 7.45
C PHE A 78 -21.78 -4.24 8.58
N LYS A 79 -21.19 -3.78 9.68
CA LYS A 79 -21.92 -3.15 10.81
C LYS A 79 -21.99 -1.65 10.66
N GLU A 80 -20.97 -0.95 11.05
CA GLU A 80 -20.79 0.49 10.99
C GLU A 80 -19.33 0.82 10.68
N LYS A 81 -19.08 2.01 10.20
CA LYS A 81 -17.71 2.47 9.93
C LYS A 81 -16.80 2.31 11.14
N PHE A 82 -15.57 1.87 10.90
CA PHE A 82 -14.53 1.65 11.91
C PHE A 82 -14.89 0.59 12.96
N ASN A 83 -15.78 -0.35 12.67
CA ASN A 83 -16.17 -1.40 13.61
C ASN A 83 -16.63 -2.67 12.91
N GLY A 84 -16.05 -3.82 13.32
CA GLY A 84 -16.39 -5.14 12.80
C GLY A 84 -15.70 -5.47 11.46
N PHE A 85 -16.21 -6.49 10.81
CA PHE A 85 -15.69 -6.94 9.51
C PHE A 85 -15.96 -5.92 8.41
N TYR A 86 -15.01 -5.86 7.48
CA TYR A 86 -15.11 -5.07 6.26
C TYR A 86 -14.48 -5.80 5.07
N VAL A 87 -14.86 -5.36 3.88
CA VAL A 87 -14.21 -5.66 2.62
C VAL A 87 -13.76 -4.37 1.97
N GLY A 88 -12.62 -4.40 1.30
CA GLY A 88 -12.08 -3.26 0.58
C GLY A 88 -11.77 -3.60 -0.87
N ALA A 89 -11.91 -2.61 -1.72
CA ALA A 89 -11.42 -2.64 -3.10
C ALA A 89 -10.37 -1.54 -3.26
N HIS A 90 -9.23 -1.88 -3.85
CA HIS A 90 -8.13 -0.94 -3.97
C HIS A 90 -7.47 -0.98 -5.35
N LEU A 91 -6.91 0.16 -5.68
CA LEU A 91 -5.92 0.30 -6.73
C LEU A 91 -4.58 0.62 -6.06
N GLY A 92 -3.48 0.56 -6.81
CA GLY A 92 -2.19 0.92 -6.25
C GLY A 92 -1.14 1.18 -7.31
N GLY A 93 -0.07 1.83 -6.88
CA GLY A 93 1.14 2.00 -7.66
C GLY A 93 2.35 1.52 -6.89
N THR A 94 3.36 1.01 -7.59
CA THR A 94 4.63 0.58 -7.02
C THR A 94 5.80 1.19 -7.75
N ILE A 95 6.87 1.44 -7.00
CA ILE A 95 8.20 1.75 -7.53
C ILE A 95 9.14 0.80 -6.79
N TYR A 96 9.96 0.06 -7.50
CA TYR A 96 10.80 -0.93 -6.85
C TYR A 96 12.19 -1.07 -7.47
N ASN A 97 13.11 -1.45 -6.60
CA ASN A 97 14.45 -1.91 -6.88
C ASN A 97 14.65 -3.15 -6.00
N PHE A 98 14.32 -4.32 -6.55
CA PHE A 98 14.06 -5.49 -5.73
C PHE A 98 14.50 -6.78 -6.42
N GLN A 99 15.07 -7.72 -5.64
CA GLN A 99 15.26 -9.08 -6.12
C GLN A 99 14.03 -9.90 -5.78
N LYS A 100 13.23 -10.27 -6.78
CA LYS A 100 12.05 -11.13 -6.60
C LYS A 100 12.46 -12.54 -6.14
N TRP A 101 11.54 -13.24 -5.50
CA TRP A 101 11.72 -14.58 -4.94
C TRP A 101 12.20 -15.63 -5.96
N ASN A 102 11.78 -15.53 -7.23
CA ASN A 102 12.21 -16.40 -8.32
C ASN A 102 13.68 -16.19 -8.74
N TYR A 103 14.32 -15.12 -8.28
CA TYR A 103 15.72 -14.81 -8.56
C TYR A 103 16.65 -15.01 -7.35
N PHE A 104 16.18 -15.59 -6.24
CA PHE A 104 16.95 -15.66 -4.98
C PHE A 104 18.32 -16.32 -5.10
N ASN A 105 18.51 -17.26 -6.00
CA ASN A 105 19.78 -17.97 -6.21
C ASN A 105 20.51 -17.49 -7.47
N THR A 106 20.19 -16.32 -7.97
CA THR A 106 20.81 -15.73 -9.16
C THR A 106 21.42 -14.37 -8.83
N ASP A 107 22.20 -13.84 -9.77
CA ASP A 107 22.73 -12.48 -9.70
C ASP A 107 21.75 -11.41 -10.24
N ASN A 108 20.50 -11.80 -10.56
CA ASN A 108 19.51 -10.92 -11.20
C ASN A 108 18.66 -10.17 -10.19
N TYR A 109 18.35 -8.92 -10.47
CA TYR A 109 17.34 -8.13 -9.79
C TYR A 109 16.58 -7.20 -10.76
N GLU A 110 15.51 -6.63 -10.31
CA GLU A 110 14.62 -5.79 -11.14
C GLU A 110 14.51 -4.35 -10.61
N LYS A 111 14.56 -3.38 -11.52
CA LYS A 111 14.15 -1.99 -11.26
C LYS A 111 12.94 -1.67 -12.10
N GLY A 112 11.87 -1.17 -11.48
CA GLY A 112 10.65 -0.93 -12.23
C GLY A 112 9.60 -0.14 -11.48
N ILE A 113 8.49 0.03 -12.19
CA ILE A 113 7.25 0.58 -11.68
C ILE A 113 6.12 -0.42 -11.95
N GLY A 114 5.03 -0.30 -11.26
CA GLY A 114 3.87 -1.14 -11.51
C GLY A 114 2.57 -0.51 -11.02
N TYR A 115 1.47 -1.11 -11.44
CA TYR A 115 0.16 -0.82 -10.88
C TYR A 115 -0.47 -2.09 -10.32
N MET A 116 -1.37 -1.90 -9.37
CA MET A 116 -2.06 -2.98 -8.66
C MET A 116 -3.56 -2.73 -8.67
N ALA A 117 -4.31 -3.83 -8.69
CA ALA A 117 -5.75 -3.82 -8.46
C ALA A 117 -6.12 -5.05 -7.65
N GLY A 118 -6.89 -4.88 -6.58
CA GLY A 118 -7.18 -5.99 -5.69
C GLY A 118 -8.23 -5.71 -4.64
N ALA A 119 -8.30 -6.63 -3.68
CA ALA A 119 -9.24 -6.59 -2.59
C ALA A 119 -8.57 -6.84 -1.23
N THR A 120 -9.22 -6.37 -0.19
CA THR A 120 -8.82 -6.54 1.21
C THR A 120 -10.01 -7.07 2.01
N ILE A 121 -9.75 -7.95 2.95
CA ILE A 121 -10.68 -8.29 4.02
C ILE A 121 -10.03 -7.91 5.35
N GLY A 122 -10.85 -7.46 6.30
CA GLY A 122 -10.31 -7.11 7.60
C GLY A 122 -11.37 -6.98 8.67
N TYR A 123 -10.88 -6.76 9.89
CA TYR A 123 -11.69 -6.54 11.08
C TYR A 123 -11.15 -5.38 11.87
N GLN A 124 -12.00 -4.37 12.09
CA GLN A 124 -11.68 -3.21 12.91
C GLN A 124 -12.37 -3.28 14.27
N LYS A 125 -11.63 -2.90 15.31
CA LYS A 125 -12.13 -2.83 16.69
C LYS A 125 -11.66 -1.56 17.39
N LYS A 126 -12.60 -0.74 17.83
CA LYS A 126 -12.31 0.40 18.71
C LYS A 126 -11.88 -0.12 20.07
N ILE A 127 -10.70 0.28 20.57
CA ILE A 127 -10.18 -0.15 21.89
C ILE A 127 -10.55 0.88 22.96
N LYS A 128 -10.33 2.17 22.64
CA LYS A 128 -10.65 3.31 23.52
C LYS A 128 -11.16 4.45 22.63
N ASN A 129 -11.57 5.55 23.25
CA ASN A 129 -12.17 6.70 22.56
C ASN A 129 -11.40 7.18 21.33
N ARG A 130 -10.07 7.03 21.31
CA ARG A 130 -9.21 7.51 20.23
C ARG A 130 -8.41 6.43 19.50
N PHE A 131 -8.40 5.18 19.99
CA PHE A 131 -7.60 4.11 19.42
C PHE A 131 -8.47 3.05 18.74
N LEU A 132 -8.00 2.58 17.60
CA LEU A 132 -8.60 1.53 16.78
C LEU A 132 -7.51 0.53 16.38
N LEU A 133 -7.83 -0.76 16.48
CA LEU A 133 -7.04 -1.83 15.83
C LEU A 133 -7.72 -2.25 14.54
N ASP A 134 -6.90 -2.54 13.54
CA ASP A 134 -7.33 -3.00 12.21
C ASP A 134 -6.49 -4.20 11.79
N PHE A 135 -7.08 -5.37 11.81
CA PHE A 135 -6.50 -6.62 11.33
C PHE A 135 -6.90 -6.81 9.88
N PHE A 136 -5.96 -6.96 8.99
CA PHE A 136 -6.27 -7.05 7.57
C PHE A 136 -5.31 -7.94 6.80
N ILE A 137 -5.81 -8.49 5.70
CA ILE A 137 -5.05 -9.15 4.66
C ILE A 137 -5.66 -8.80 3.30
N GLY A 138 -4.82 -8.63 2.30
CA GLY A 138 -5.25 -8.30 0.96
C GLY A 138 -4.21 -8.61 -0.09
N GLY A 139 -4.66 -8.58 -1.32
CA GLY A 139 -3.84 -8.86 -2.49
C GLY A 139 -4.64 -8.68 -3.76
N GLY A 140 -4.03 -9.02 -4.87
CA GLY A 140 -4.63 -8.87 -6.18
C GLY A 140 -3.62 -9.02 -7.29
N ASN A 141 -3.94 -8.49 -8.45
CA ASN A 141 -3.05 -8.46 -9.59
C ASN A 141 -2.06 -7.30 -9.47
N HIS A 142 -0.79 -7.59 -9.69
CA HIS A 142 0.29 -6.60 -9.86
C HIS A 142 0.82 -6.71 -11.29
N GLN A 143 0.76 -5.62 -12.03
CA GLN A 143 1.37 -5.49 -13.35
C GLN A 143 2.63 -4.64 -13.25
N GLY A 144 3.79 -5.28 -13.41
CA GLY A 144 5.10 -4.62 -13.38
C GLY A 144 5.62 -4.29 -14.78
N PHE A 145 6.37 -3.18 -14.85
CA PHE A 145 7.16 -2.76 -16.00
C PHE A 145 8.57 -2.51 -15.49
N TYR A 146 9.53 -3.33 -15.92
CA TYR A 146 10.84 -3.38 -15.28
C TYR A 146 11.98 -3.58 -16.27
N LYS A 147 13.18 -3.30 -15.77
CA LYS A 147 14.46 -3.65 -16.39
C LYS A 147 15.22 -4.59 -15.47
N GLY A 148 15.79 -5.65 -16.03
CA GLY A 148 16.65 -6.58 -15.31
C GLY A 148 18.09 -6.09 -15.24
N TYR A 149 18.74 -6.32 -14.10
CA TYR A 149 20.13 -5.94 -13.84
C TYR A 149 20.87 -7.06 -13.08
N LEU A 150 22.20 -7.10 -13.22
CA LEU A 150 23.08 -7.90 -12.39
C LEU A 150 23.39 -7.17 -11.09
N ILE A 151 23.39 -7.88 -9.96
CA ILE A 151 23.75 -7.32 -8.65
C ILE A 151 25.24 -7.01 -8.61
N SER A 152 26.09 -7.91 -9.16
CA SER A 152 27.54 -7.83 -9.12
C SER A 152 28.11 -6.63 -9.91
N THR A 153 27.55 -6.33 -11.06
CA THR A 153 28.09 -5.28 -11.98
C THR A 153 27.15 -4.08 -12.13
N ASN A 154 25.88 -4.22 -11.71
CA ASN A 154 24.80 -3.26 -11.97
C ASN A 154 24.58 -3.01 -13.49
N GLU A 155 25.00 -3.94 -14.33
CA GLU A 155 24.78 -3.90 -15.77
C GLU A 155 23.38 -4.42 -16.11
N ARG A 156 22.79 -3.90 -17.16
CA ARG A 156 21.49 -4.34 -17.64
C ARG A 156 21.63 -5.68 -18.38
N VAL A 157 20.80 -6.67 -17.99
CA VAL A 157 20.84 -8.05 -18.55
C VAL A 157 19.97 -8.16 -19.81
N ASP A 158 18.84 -7.48 -19.85
CA ASP A 158 17.80 -7.61 -20.86
C ASP A 158 17.86 -6.47 -21.90
N GLY A 159 19.00 -6.32 -22.57
CA GLY A 159 19.35 -5.18 -23.41
C GLY A 159 18.48 -4.92 -24.66
N ALA A 160 17.58 -5.84 -25.05
CA ALA A 160 16.86 -5.77 -26.31
C ALA A 160 15.57 -4.92 -26.25
N GLU A 161 14.87 -4.89 -25.13
CA GLU A 161 13.58 -4.24 -24.96
C GLU A 161 13.70 -2.98 -24.08
N HIS A 162 12.85 -1.97 -24.31
CA HIS A 162 12.82 -0.79 -23.45
C HIS A 162 12.51 -1.15 -21.99
N TYR A 163 11.61 -2.12 -21.77
CA TYR A 163 11.28 -2.72 -20.48
C TYR A 163 10.55 -4.04 -20.68
N ASN A 164 10.65 -4.91 -19.67
CA ASN A 164 9.90 -6.15 -19.57
C ASN A 164 8.57 -5.91 -18.86
N LYS A 165 7.61 -6.84 -19.02
CA LYS A 165 6.31 -6.84 -18.36
C LYS A 165 6.13 -8.10 -17.54
N SER A 166 5.55 -7.97 -16.36
CA SER A 166 5.10 -9.13 -15.56
C SER A 166 3.71 -8.86 -15.02
N GLY A 167 2.85 -9.89 -15.03
CA GLY A 167 1.53 -9.88 -14.40
C GLY A 167 1.44 -11.00 -13.39
N GLU A 168 1.27 -10.68 -12.11
CA GLU A 168 1.31 -11.65 -11.01
C GLU A 168 0.14 -11.43 -10.05
N TRP A 169 -0.40 -12.52 -9.51
CA TRP A 169 -1.35 -12.47 -8.40
C TRP A 169 -0.59 -12.67 -7.09
N LEU A 170 -0.62 -11.67 -6.22
CA LEU A 170 0.20 -11.64 -5.00
C LEU A 170 -0.62 -11.21 -3.78
N PRO A 171 -0.35 -11.79 -2.59
CA PRO A 171 -0.80 -11.25 -1.31
C PRO A 171 0.19 -10.17 -0.85
N TYR A 172 0.03 -8.94 -1.33
CA TYR A 172 1.04 -7.88 -1.14
C TYR A 172 0.77 -6.96 0.04
N ARG A 173 -0.31 -7.19 0.79
CA ARG A 173 -0.61 -6.37 1.97
C ARG A 173 -1.25 -7.18 3.09
N GLY A 174 -0.94 -6.79 4.32
CA GLY A 174 -1.49 -7.42 5.50
C GLY A 174 -0.83 -6.90 6.78
N GLY A 175 -1.46 -7.18 7.91
CA GLY A 175 -0.90 -6.83 9.20
C GLY A 175 -1.92 -6.38 10.23
N ILE A 176 -1.41 -5.64 11.22
CA ILE A 176 -2.17 -5.04 12.31
C ILE A 176 -1.88 -3.55 12.31
N MET A 177 -2.83 -2.73 11.89
CA MET A 177 -2.70 -1.28 12.03
C MET A 177 -3.22 -0.81 13.38
N ILE A 178 -2.39 -0.02 14.05
CA ILE A 178 -2.77 0.80 15.20
C ILE A 178 -3.15 2.16 14.65
N SER A 179 -4.34 2.64 15.01
CA SER A 179 -4.90 3.87 14.48
C SER A 179 -5.25 4.83 15.60
N TYR A 180 -4.98 6.10 15.37
CA TYR A 180 -5.30 7.19 16.29
C TYR A 180 -6.28 8.16 15.65
N LYS A 181 -7.39 8.44 16.34
CA LYS A 181 -8.44 9.36 15.91
C LYS A 181 -7.97 10.80 16.01
N LEU A 182 -8.05 11.54 14.89
CA LEU A 182 -7.67 12.95 14.82
C LEU A 182 -8.82 13.88 15.25
N ASN A 183 -10.06 13.55 14.87
CA ASN A 183 -11.27 14.34 15.12
C ASN A 183 -12.51 13.44 15.32
#